data_576e3829c3b3665f41034a8f8a237f27
#
_entry.id   576e3829c3b3665f41034a8f8a237f27
#
_cell.length_a   1.000
_cell.length_b   1.000
_cell.length_c   1.000
_cell.angle_alpha   90.00
_cell.angle_beta   90.00
_cell.angle_gamma   90.00
#
_symmetry.space_group_name_H-M   'P 1'
#
loop_
_entity.id
_entity.type
_entity.pdbx_description
1 polymer ?
#
loop_
_entity_poly.entity_id
_entity_poly.type
_entity_poly.pdbx_seq_one_letter_code
_entity_poly.pdbx_strand_id
1 'polypeptide(L)'
;MDRAEAFEAALKLAPGKTALVVVDMQRAFLDPGEAMEVPPARDIVSQIHTLLDLFREKRLPVVFTEFTYSEDVPVLAGLLHPEHRRAAPGAPRGFGRPSSSCLRGEANVHVVPELASQPGELVVTKHYYDGFNGTALDSALRARGVTHLVLTGTMTDICVLATAVGGMNREYRMTVVEDGTATLWPEIQRATLDIIRRAYGRVLTARQIADEIGRW
;
A
#
# COMPACT_ATOMS: atom_id res chain seq x y z
N MET A 1 -27.26 19.45 -6.37
CA MET A 1 -26.07 18.56 -6.50
C MET A 1 -26.60 17.23 -6.97
N ASP A 2 -26.20 16.80 -8.13
CA ASP A 2 -26.63 15.51 -8.64
C ASP A 2 -25.92 14.38 -7.85
N ARG A 3 -26.34 13.13 -8.09
CA ARG A 3 -25.80 11.97 -7.34
C ARG A 3 -24.30 11.73 -7.62
N ALA A 4 -23.84 12.03 -8.83
CA ALA A 4 -22.44 11.88 -9.20
C ALA A 4 -21.56 12.94 -8.53
N GLU A 5 -22.02 14.20 -8.52
CA GLU A 5 -21.36 15.30 -7.81
C GLU A 5 -21.28 15.04 -6.29
N ALA A 6 -22.35 14.50 -5.70
CA ALA A 6 -22.37 14.14 -4.28
C ALA A 6 -21.37 13.03 -3.97
N PHE A 7 -21.26 12.03 -4.84
CA PHE A 7 -20.31 10.94 -4.71
C PHE A 7 -18.86 11.43 -4.81
N GLU A 8 -18.55 12.23 -5.84
CA GLU A 8 -17.21 12.81 -6.00
C GLU A 8 -16.83 13.72 -4.81
N ALA A 9 -17.78 14.51 -4.32
CA ALA A 9 -17.56 15.36 -3.15
C ALA A 9 -17.27 14.52 -1.89
N ALA A 10 -17.94 13.38 -1.72
CA ALA A 10 -17.71 12.48 -0.59
C ALA A 10 -16.35 11.77 -0.61
N LEU A 11 -15.73 11.67 -1.79
CA LEU A 11 -14.40 11.06 -1.95
C LEU A 11 -13.25 12.06 -1.80
N LYS A 12 -13.52 13.38 -1.76
CA LYS A 12 -12.48 14.39 -1.52
C LYS A 12 -11.85 14.18 -0.15
N LEU A 13 -10.54 14.39 -0.10
CA LEU A 13 -9.78 14.28 1.13
C LEU A 13 -10.31 15.27 2.18
N ALA A 14 -10.32 14.85 3.44
CA ALA A 14 -10.89 15.63 4.53
C ALA A 14 -9.81 16.05 5.54
N PRO A 15 -9.73 17.35 5.89
CA PRO A 15 -8.77 17.85 6.88
C PRO A 15 -8.89 17.10 8.21
N GLY A 16 -7.75 16.67 8.75
CA GLY A 16 -7.68 15.94 10.03
C GLY A 16 -8.28 14.53 10.04
N LYS A 17 -8.84 14.06 8.90
CA LYS A 17 -9.47 12.74 8.76
C LYS A 17 -8.85 11.88 7.66
N THR A 18 -7.74 12.32 7.11
CA THR A 18 -7.01 11.63 6.03
C THR A 18 -5.71 11.06 6.56
N ALA A 19 -5.41 9.82 6.22
CA ALA A 19 -4.13 9.17 6.52
C ALA A 19 -3.42 8.73 5.24
N LEU A 20 -2.09 8.80 5.23
CA LEU A 20 -1.24 8.17 4.23
C LEU A 20 -0.90 6.75 4.68
N VAL A 21 -1.06 5.78 3.80
CA VAL A 21 -0.62 4.39 4.00
C VAL A 21 0.41 4.04 2.95
N VAL A 22 1.63 3.81 3.40
CA VAL A 22 2.76 3.36 2.57
C VAL A 22 2.81 1.85 2.64
N VAL A 23 2.42 1.20 1.54
CA VAL A 23 2.25 -0.26 1.47
C VAL A 23 3.56 -0.90 1.03
N ASP A 24 4.14 -1.70 1.92
CA ASP A 24 5.21 -2.66 1.66
C ASP A 24 6.43 -2.11 0.86
N MET A 25 6.84 -0.89 1.12
CA MET A 25 8.05 -0.30 0.53
C MET A 25 9.30 -0.84 1.25
N GLN A 26 9.42 -2.16 1.28
CA GLN A 26 10.43 -2.93 2.01
C GLN A 26 11.67 -3.20 1.15
N ARG A 27 12.79 -3.41 1.79
CA ARG A 27 14.04 -3.78 1.14
C ARG A 27 13.91 -5.05 0.28
N ALA A 28 13.11 -6.02 0.73
CA ALA A 28 12.81 -7.25 -0.02
C ALA A 28 12.18 -7.01 -1.39
N PHE A 29 11.51 -5.87 -1.59
CA PHE A 29 10.89 -5.49 -2.87
C PHE A 29 11.71 -4.46 -3.64
N LEU A 30 12.57 -3.67 -2.99
CA LEU A 30 13.27 -2.56 -3.60
C LEU A 30 14.76 -2.82 -3.83
N ASP A 31 15.45 -3.54 -2.94
CA ASP A 31 16.89 -3.76 -3.06
C ASP A 31 17.19 -4.62 -4.31
N PRO A 32 18.19 -4.22 -5.12
CA PRO A 32 18.55 -4.98 -6.31
C PRO A 32 19.03 -6.39 -5.95
N GLY A 33 18.53 -7.38 -6.69
CA GLY A 33 18.92 -8.77 -6.53
C GLY A 33 18.12 -9.52 -5.46
N GLU A 34 17.22 -8.86 -4.77
CA GLU A 34 16.27 -9.54 -3.88
C GLU A 34 15.32 -10.43 -4.69
N ALA A 35 14.96 -11.53 -4.13
CA ALA A 35 14.19 -12.54 -4.85
C ALA A 35 12.72 -12.16 -5.10
N MET A 36 12.21 -11.17 -4.36
CA MET A 36 10.89 -10.57 -4.58
C MET A 36 11.01 -9.14 -5.14
N GLU A 37 12.12 -8.81 -5.78
CA GLU A 37 12.41 -7.49 -6.32
C GLU A 37 11.31 -7.01 -7.29
N VAL A 38 10.88 -5.77 -7.10
CA VAL A 38 9.96 -5.03 -7.96
C VAL A 38 10.70 -3.79 -8.49
N PRO A 39 11.50 -3.90 -9.55
CA PRO A 39 12.34 -2.80 -10.03
C PRO A 39 11.60 -1.46 -10.19
N PRO A 40 10.35 -1.41 -10.71
CA PRO A 40 9.60 -0.16 -10.81
C PRO A 40 9.26 0.49 -9.46
N ALA A 41 9.34 -0.23 -8.34
CA ALA A 41 9.07 0.35 -7.02
C ALA A 41 10.14 1.38 -6.60
N ARG A 42 11.33 1.34 -7.18
CA ARG A 42 12.35 2.37 -6.93
C ARG A 42 12.00 3.72 -7.56
N ASP A 43 11.29 3.70 -8.67
CA ASP A 43 10.94 4.92 -9.41
C ASP A 43 9.88 5.77 -8.67
N ILE A 44 9.13 5.17 -7.75
CA ILE A 44 8.06 5.85 -7.00
C ILE A 44 8.52 6.40 -5.64
N VAL A 45 9.75 6.13 -5.21
CA VAL A 45 10.27 6.55 -3.88
C VAL A 45 10.18 8.06 -3.70
N SER A 46 10.53 8.85 -4.72
CA SER A 46 10.51 10.31 -4.65
C SER A 46 9.11 10.88 -4.48
N GLN A 47 8.11 10.30 -5.13
CA GLN A 47 6.70 10.70 -5.00
C GLN A 47 6.16 10.38 -3.62
N ILE A 48 6.49 9.20 -3.09
CA ILE A 48 6.12 8.80 -1.73
C ILE A 48 6.77 9.72 -0.70
N HIS A 49 8.07 10.04 -0.88
CA HIS A 49 8.78 10.96 0.01
C HIS A 49 8.12 12.33 0.04
N THR A 50 7.74 12.87 -1.12
CA THR A 50 7.01 14.14 -1.22
C THR A 50 5.69 14.12 -0.43
N LEU A 51 4.94 13.03 -0.52
CA LEU A 51 3.70 12.87 0.26
C LEU A 51 3.97 12.69 1.75
N LEU A 52 5.01 11.94 2.14
CA LEU A 52 5.40 11.81 3.54
C LEU A 52 5.70 13.17 4.16
N ASP A 53 6.49 14.00 3.49
CA ASP A 53 6.83 15.34 3.97
C ASP A 53 5.57 16.21 4.13
N LEU A 54 4.67 16.18 3.15
CA LEU A 54 3.40 16.91 3.20
C LEU A 54 2.52 16.46 4.38
N PHE A 55 2.35 15.14 4.55
CA PHE A 55 1.51 14.61 5.63
C PHE A 55 2.10 14.91 7.01
N ARG A 56 3.42 14.82 7.15
CA ARG A 56 4.17 15.18 8.36
C ARG A 56 4.05 16.68 8.67
N GLU A 57 4.24 17.55 7.70
CA GLU A 57 4.05 19.00 7.83
C GLU A 57 2.63 19.33 8.32
N LYS A 58 1.62 18.69 7.73
CA LYS A 58 0.21 18.87 8.11
C LYS A 58 -0.20 18.08 9.36
N ARG A 59 0.72 17.37 10.00
CA ARG A 59 0.48 16.49 11.18
C ARG A 59 -0.65 15.49 10.94
N LEU A 60 -0.75 14.98 9.73
CA LEU A 60 -1.69 13.94 9.35
C LEU A 60 -1.11 12.55 9.68
N PRO A 61 -1.94 11.57 10.01
CA PRO A 61 -1.48 10.22 10.29
C PRO A 61 -0.73 9.61 9.10
N VAL A 62 0.41 8.98 9.39
CA VAL A 62 1.18 8.16 8.45
C VAL A 62 1.24 6.74 9.00
N VAL A 63 1.04 5.78 8.13
CA VAL A 63 1.09 4.34 8.42
C VAL A 63 1.97 3.67 7.38
N PHE A 64 2.81 2.75 7.84
CA PHE A 64 3.56 1.83 6.97
C PHE A 64 3.03 0.42 7.18
N THR A 65 2.99 -0.39 6.12
CA THR A 65 2.81 -1.83 6.24
C THR A 65 4.09 -2.56 5.88
N GLU A 66 4.35 -3.66 6.59
CA GLU A 66 5.44 -4.59 6.32
C GLU A 66 4.87 -5.99 6.17
N PHE A 67 4.93 -6.52 4.94
CA PHE A 67 4.55 -7.89 4.67
C PHE A 67 5.61 -8.83 5.22
N THR A 68 5.21 -9.77 6.05
CA THR A 68 6.14 -10.62 6.79
C THR A 68 5.65 -12.07 6.83
N TYR A 69 6.51 -13.00 6.44
CA TYR A 69 6.30 -14.41 6.70
C TYR A 69 6.76 -14.78 8.10
N SER A 70 6.00 -15.63 8.77
CA SER A 70 6.35 -16.17 10.09
C SER A 70 5.86 -17.59 10.22
N GLU A 71 6.70 -18.46 10.75
CA GLU A 71 6.33 -19.84 11.07
C GLU A 71 5.36 -19.91 12.26
N ASP A 72 5.38 -18.89 13.13
CA ASP A 72 4.49 -18.82 14.30
C ASP A 72 3.05 -18.46 13.94
N VAL A 73 2.82 -17.94 12.74
CA VAL A 73 1.49 -17.64 12.26
C VAL A 73 1.03 -18.79 11.39
N PRO A 74 0.09 -19.63 11.87
CA PRO A 74 -0.42 -20.77 11.09
C PRO A 74 -1.32 -20.27 9.98
N VAL A 75 -0.71 -19.67 8.96
CA VAL A 75 -1.43 -19.12 7.84
C VAL A 75 -1.69 -20.25 6.86
N LEU A 76 -2.89 -20.80 6.86
CA LEU A 76 -3.36 -21.67 5.76
C LEU A 76 -3.12 -21.01 4.40
N ALA A 77 -3.28 -19.69 4.35
CA ALA A 77 -2.89 -18.89 3.21
C ALA A 77 -1.40 -19.05 2.83
N GLY A 78 -0.50 -19.29 3.78
CA GLY A 78 0.90 -19.57 3.50
C GLY A 78 1.11 -20.76 2.57
N LEU A 79 0.27 -21.78 2.66
CA LEU A 79 0.28 -22.94 1.77
C LEU A 79 -0.47 -22.72 0.46
N LEU A 80 -1.39 -21.76 0.43
CA LEU A 80 -2.28 -21.52 -0.69
C LEU A 80 -1.87 -20.30 -1.53
N HIS A 81 -1.02 -19.42 -1.00
CA HIS A 81 -0.52 -18.27 -1.74
C HIS A 81 0.26 -18.71 -2.97
N PRO A 82 0.00 -18.14 -4.15
CA PRO A 82 0.68 -18.51 -5.40
C PRO A 82 2.20 -18.40 -5.31
N GLU A 83 2.70 -17.43 -4.56
CA GLU A 83 4.13 -17.22 -4.33
C GLU A 83 4.79 -18.33 -3.50
N HIS A 84 4.03 -19.11 -2.77
CA HIS A 84 4.52 -20.31 -2.07
C HIS A 84 4.59 -21.54 -2.97
N ARG A 85 3.99 -21.49 -4.12
CA ARG A 85 4.13 -22.56 -5.11
C ARG A 85 5.45 -22.34 -5.83
N ARG A 86 6.30 -23.36 -5.86
CA ARG A 86 7.45 -23.35 -6.76
C ARG A 86 6.90 -23.03 -8.16
N ALA A 87 7.38 -21.96 -8.76
CA ALA A 87 7.04 -21.67 -10.15
C ALA A 87 7.40 -22.91 -10.97
N ALA A 88 6.44 -23.50 -11.66
CA ALA A 88 6.72 -24.56 -12.60
C ALA A 88 7.69 -24.02 -13.66
N PRO A 89 8.68 -24.80 -14.12
CA PRO A 89 9.53 -24.37 -15.23
C PRO A 89 8.67 -23.91 -16.41
N GLY A 90 8.84 -22.66 -16.85
CA GLY A 90 8.03 -22.08 -17.92
C GLY A 90 6.69 -21.46 -17.51
N ALA A 91 6.38 -21.39 -16.22
CA ALA A 91 5.21 -20.63 -15.76
C ALA A 91 5.42 -19.13 -16.01
N PRO A 92 4.54 -18.50 -16.82
CA PRO A 92 4.75 -17.12 -17.25
C PRO A 92 4.39 -16.17 -16.15
N ARG A 93 4.92 -15.87 -15.13
CA ARG A 93 4.57 -14.89 -14.11
C ARG A 93 4.12 -15.53 -12.78
N GLY A 94 5.02 -15.73 -11.91
CA GLY A 94 4.76 -16.04 -10.52
C GLY A 94 6.01 -15.67 -9.73
N PHE A 95 5.83 -15.07 -8.59
CA PHE A 95 6.93 -15.00 -7.64
C PHE A 95 7.28 -16.46 -7.25
N GLY A 96 8.47 -16.90 -7.66
CA GLY A 96 9.07 -18.00 -6.95
C GLY A 96 9.38 -17.49 -5.56
N ARG A 97 8.63 -17.89 -4.54
CA ARG A 97 9.00 -17.52 -3.19
C ARG A 97 10.37 -18.07 -2.87
N PRO A 98 11.35 -17.23 -2.59
CA PRO A 98 12.61 -17.67 -2.00
C PRO A 98 12.34 -18.03 -0.55
N SER A 99 13.03 -19.02 -0.07
CA SER A 99 12.98 -19.47 1.32
C SER A 99 13.46 -18.45 2.36
N SER A 100 13.87 -17.24 1.94
CA SER A 100 14.54 -16.25 2.77
C SER A 100 14.05 -14.81 2.61
N SER A 101 12.99 -14.56 1.83
CA SER A 101 12.50 -13.18 1.62
C SER A 101 11.33 -12.84 2.53
N CYS A 102 11.33 -11.65 3.11
CA CYS A 102 10.29 -11.16 4.02
C CYS A 102 10.09 -12.06 5.26
N LEU A 103 11.11 -12.78 5.71
CA LEU A 103 11.01 -13.57 6.93
C LEU A 103 11.12 -12.70 8.17
N ARG A 104 10.36 -13.04 9.20
CA ARG A 104 10.46 -12.36 10.50
C ARG A 104 11.90 -12.42 11.02
N GLY A 105 12.46 -11.26 11.36
CA GLY A 105 13.81 -11.10 11.87
C GLY A 105 14.88 -10.84 10.81
N GLU A 106 14.56 -10.97 9.54
CA GLU A 106 15.48 -10.60 8.46
C GLU A 106 15.46 -9.08 8.20
N ALA A 107 16.62 -8.54 7.83
CA ALA A 107 16.76 -7.09 7.62
C ALA A 107 15.94 -6.58 6.42
N ASN A 108 15.66 -7.44 5.43
CA ASN A 108 14.92 -7.08 4.23
C ASN A 108 13.40 -6.93 4.44
N VAL A 109 12.90 -7.29 5.64
CA VAL A 109 11.49 -7.11 6.00
C VAL A 109 11.14 -5.64 6.25
N HIS A 110 12.14 -4.81 6.56
CA HIS A 110 11.92 -3.41 6.93
C HIS A 110 11.78 -2.51 5.71
N VAL A 111 11.02 -1.43 5.90
CA VAL A 111 10.91 -0.33 4.93
C VAL A 111 12.30 0.21 4.59
N VAL A 112 12.50 0.59 3.33
CA VAL A 112 13.77 1.17 2.87
C VAL A 112 14.13 2.44 3.66
N PRO A 113 15.42 2.70 3.92
CA PRO A 113 15.86 3.84 4.73
C PRO A 113 15.37 5.20 4.23
N GLU A 114 15.22 5.35 2.92
CA GLU A 114 14.75 6.58 2.26
C GLU A 114 13.33 6.97 2.65
N LEU A 115 12.53 6.00 3.08
CA LEU A 115 11.14 6.18 3.50
C LEU A 115 10.92 5.86 4.98
N ALA A 116 11.98 5.79 5.78
CA ALA A 116 11.92 5.36 7.17
C ALA A 116 10.80 6.05 7.96
N SER A 117 10.11 5.27 8.78
CA SER A 117 9.09 5.78 9.69
C SER A 117 9.71 6.68 10.76
N GLN A 118 8.95 7.68 11.18
CA GLN A 118 9.34 8.59 12.29
C GLN A 118 8.68 8.18 13.62
N PRO A 119 9.20 8.61 14.75
CA PRO A 119 8.58 8.36 16.05
C PRO A 119 7.11 8.84 16.09
N GLY A 120 6.21 7.93 16.47
CA GLY A 120 4.77 8.19 16.52
C GLY A 120 4.00 7.75 15.27
N GLU A 121 4.68 7.43 14.18
CA GLU A 121 4.07 6.80 13.00
C GLU A 121 3.85 5.30 13.25
N LEU A 122 2.80 4.75 12.66
CA LEU A 122 2.43 3.35 12.86
C LEU A 122 3.10 2.47 11.81
N VAL A 123 3.79 1.42 12.26
CA VAL A 123 4.25 0.32 11.40
C VAL A 123 3.41 -0.91 11.69
N VAL A 124 2.73 -1.42 10.68
CA VAL A 124 1.83 -2.57 10.77
C VAL A 124 2.45 -3.78 10.09
N THR A 125 2.82 -4.77 10.86
CA THR A 125 3.20 -6.09 10.33
C THR A 125 1.94 -6.80 9.84
N LYS A 126 1.95 -7.28 8.61
CA LYS A 126 0.87 -8.06 8.02
C LYS A 126 1.37 -9.37 7.41
N HIS A 127 0.50 -10.37 7.42
CA HIS A 127 0.79 -11.70 6.87
C HIS A 127 -0.05 -12.03 5.63
N TYR A 128 -0.92 -11.12 5.25
CA TYR A 128 -1.81 -11.20 4.08
C TYR A 128 -1.61 -9.99 3.18
N TYR A 129 -2.15 -10.02 1.96
CA TYR A 129 -2.06 -8.89 1.04
C TYR A 129 -2.83 -7.68 1.54
N ASP A 130 -4.05 -7.88 2.07
CA ASP A 130 -4.85 -6.84 2.68
C ASP A 130 -4.23 -6.36 4.00
N GLY A 131 -3.90 -5.07 4.07
CA GLY A 131 -3.35 -4.42 5.25
C GLY A 131 -4.27 -4.46 6.48
N PHE A 132 -5.55 -4.69 6.28
CA PHE A 132 -6.53 -4.77 7.38
C PHE A 132 -6.71 -6.20 7.93
N ASN A 133 -6.37 -7.22 7.13
CA ASN A 133 -6.66 -8.58 7.52
C ASN A 133 -5.74 -9.09 8.64
N GLY A 134 -6.32 -9.32 9.81
CA GLY A 134 -5.58 -9.83 10.98
C GLY A 134 -4.60 -8.82 11.60
N THR A 135 -4.80 -7.52 11.38
CA THR A 135 -3.93 -6.45 11.89
C THR A 135 -4.68 -5.45 12.76
N ALA A 136 -3.92 -4.55 13.41
CA ALA A 136 -4.47 -3.44 14.17
C ALA A 136 -4.78 -2.19 13.32
N LEU A 137 -4.65 -2.25 11.99
CA LEU A 137 -4.78 -1.08 11.12
C LEU A 137 -6.13 -0.36 11.28
N ASP A 138 -7.24 -1.09 11.21
CA ASP A 138 -8.58 -0.49 11.32
C ASP A 138 -8.79 0.20 12.68
N SER A 139 -8.50 -0.48 13.77
CA SER A 139 -8.66 0.08 15.11
C SER A 139 -7.78 1.31 15.35
N ALA A 140 -6.54 1.30 14.85
CA ALA A 140 -5.61 2.41 14.97
C ALA A 140 -6.05 3.64 14.17
N LEU A 141 -6.60 3.45 12.96
CA LEU A 141 -7.13 4.52 12.12
C LEU A 141 -8.40 5.12 12.71
N ARG A 142 -9.33 4.28 13.17
CA ARG A 142 -10.59 4.73 13.81
C ARG A 142 -10.34 5.49 15.09
N ALA A 143 -9.40 5.05 15.91
CA ALA A 143 -9.01 5.76 17.14
C ALA A 143 -8.49 7.18 16.88
N ARG A 144 -8.02 7.46 15.65
CA ARG A 144 -7.59 8.79 15.19
C ARG A 144 -8.66 9.54 14.40
N GLY A 145 -9.88 9.00 14.29
CA GLY A 145 -10.97 9.61 13.52
C GLY A 145 -10.75 9.61 12.01
N VAL A 146 -9.85 8.78 11.50
CA VAL A 146 -9.55 8.68 10.06
C VAL A 146 -10.72 8.06 9.31
N THR A 147 -11.07 8.66 8.19
CA THR A 147 -12.14 8.21 7.28
C THR A 147 -11.69 8.15 5.82
N HIS A 148 -10.55 8.75 5.49
CA HIS A 148 -9.99 8.81 4.15
C HIS A 148 -8.58 8.23 4.15
N LEU A 149 -8.27 7.42 3.16
CA LEU A 149 -6.94 6.82 3.01
C LEU A 149 -6.34 7.15 1.65
N VAL A 150 -5.09 7.59 1.69
CA VAL A 150 -4.24 7.75 0.52
C VAL A 150 -3.27 6.57 0.52
N LEU A 151 -3.33 5.71 -0.49
CA LEU A 151 -2.48 4.52 -0.61
C LEU A 151 -1.36 4.75 -1.61
N THR A 152 -0.15 4.40 -1.19
CA THR A 152 1.07 4.34 -2.00
C THR A 152 1.74 2.99 -1.83
N GLY A 153 2.77 2.70 -2.63
CA GLY A 153 3.65 1.55 -2.43
C GLY A 153 3.47 0.42 -3.44
N THR A 154 3.77 -0.81 -3.02
CA THR A 154 3.89 -1.98 -3.91
C THR A 154 3.22 -3.22 -3.33
N MET A 155 2.72 -4.18 -4.12
CA MET A 155 2.46 -4.09 -5.55
C MET A 155 1.05 -3.59 -5.79
N THR A 156 0.89 -2.76 -6.82
CA THR A 156 -0.39 -2.12 -7.15
C THR A 156 -1.53 -3.13 -7.30
N ASP A 157 -1.27 -4.23 -7.99
CA ASP A 157 -2.24 -5.29 -8.31
C ASP A 157 -2.43 -6.33 -7.20
N ILE A 158 -1.62 -6.29 -6.17
CA ILE A 158 -1.66 -7.26 -5.06
C ILE A 158 -1.96 -6.53 -3.74
N CYS A 159 -0.94 -6.09 -3.02
CA CYS A 159 -1.10 -5.56 -1.66
C CYS A 159 -1.84 -4.21 -1.64
N VAL A 160 -1.57 -3.32 -2.60
CA VAL A 160 -2.28 -2.04 -2.70
C VAL A 160 -3.74 -2.25 -3.06
N LEU A 161 -4.04 -3.06 -4.10
CA LEU A 161 -5.42 -3.41 -4.48
C LEU A 161 -6.17 -4.09 -3.34
N ALA A 162 -5.57 -5.11 -2.71
CA ALA A 162 -6.21 -5.82 -1.60
C ALA A 162 -6.53 -4.89 -0.43
N THR A 163 -5.61 -3.98 -0.09
CA THR A 163 -5.81 -2.98 0.97
C THR A 163 -6.86 -1.95 0.57
N ALA A 164 -6.92 -1.53 -0.70
CA ALA A 164 -7.96 -0.64 -1.20
C ALA A 164 -9.36 -1.27 -1.09
N VAL A 165 -9.50 -2.53 -1.48
CA VAL A 165 -10.75 -3.31 -1.33
C VAL A 165 -11.10 -3.49 0.15
N GLY A 166 -10.14 -3.87 0.97
CA GLY A 166 -10.32 -4.04 2.41
C GLY A 166 -10.76 -2.75 3.12
N GLY A 167 -10.19 -1.62 2.72
CA GLY A 167 -10.56 -0.31 3.25
C GLY A 167 -11.95 0.13 2.79
N MET A 168 -12.27 -0.02 1.51
CA MET A 168 -13.59 0.31 0.97
C MET A 168 -14.69 -0.53 1.65
N ASN A 169 -14.47 -1.82 1.87
CA ASN A 169 -15.41 -2.69 2.58
C ASN A 169 -15.61 -2.30 4.06
N ARG A 170 -14.70 -1.47 4.62
CA ARG A 170 -14.78 -0.87 5.96
C ARG A 170 -15.25 0.59 5.92
N GLU A 171 -15.76 1.03 4.77
CA GLU A 171 -16.30 2.39 4.55
C GLU A 171 -15.25 3.51 4.60
N TYR A 172 -13.95 3.21 4.44
CA TYR A 172 -12.97 4.24 4.16
C TYR A 172 -13.11 4.75 2.72
N ARG A 173 -12.91 6.07 2.53
CA ARG A 173 -12.82 6.69 1.21
C ARG A 173 -11.39 6.50 0.72
N MET A 174 -11.26 5.72 -0.32
CA MET A 174 -9.95 5.31 -0.84
C MET A 174 -9.48 6.26 -1.94
N THR A 175 -8.22 6.65 -1.89
CA THR A 175 -7.49 7.31 -2.97
C THR A 175 -6.17 6.56 -3.17
N VAL A 176 -5.92 6.08 -4.38
CA VAL A 176 -4.65 5.42 -4.73
C VAL A 176 -3.82 6.39 -5.57
N VAL A 177 -2.52 6.46 -5.28
CA VAL A 177 -1.58 7.36 -5.94
C VAL A 177 -1.00 6.66 -7.16
N GLU A 178 -1.38 7.09 -8.37
CA GLU A 178 -0.98 6.39 -9.60
C GLU A 178 0.53 6.45 -9.88
N ASP A 179 1.17 7.57 -9.56
CA ASP A 179 2.63 7.78 -9.67
C ASP A 179 3.39 7.50 -8.36
N GLY A 180 2.66 7.04 -7.35
CA GLY A 180 3.18 6.57 -6.06
C GLY A 180 2.91 5.09 -5.79
N THR A 181 2.48 4.33 -6.81
CA THR A 181 2.30 2.87 -6.75
C THR A 181 2.98 2.18 -7.92
N ALA A 182 3.48 0.96 -7.70
CA ALA A 182 4.19 0.21 -8.73
C ALA A 182 3.87 -1.28 -8.70
N THR A 183 3.92 -1.90 -9.89
CA THR A 183 3.96 -3.35 -10.09
C THR A 183 4.93 -3.71 -11.20
N LEU A 184 5.13 -5.01 -11.45
CA LEU A 184 6.13 -5.51 -12.40
C LEU A 184 5.81 -5.20 -13.86
N TRP A 185 4.52 -5.07 -14.21
CA TRP A 185 4.09 -4.98 -15.61
C TRP A 185 3.22 -3.75 -15.85
N PRO A 186 3.59 -2.89 -16.81
CA PRO A 186 2.85 -1.66 -17.08
C PRO A 186 1.38 -1.89 -17.48
N GLU A 187 1.09 -2.99 -18.17
CA GLU A 187 -0.29 -3.34 -18.54
C GLU A 187 -1.14 -3.72 -17.34
N ILE A 188 -0.56 -4.42 -16.35
CA ILE A 188 -1.23 -4.76 -15.10
C ILE A 188 -1.42 -3.50 -14.24
N GLN A 189 -0.38 -2.63 -14.18
CA GLN A 189 -0.49 -1.33 -13.51
C GLN A 189 -1.72 -0.57 -13.99
N ARG A 190 -1.84 -0.36 -15.30
CA ARG A 190 -2.96 0.38 -15.89
C ARG A 190 -4.30 -0.29 -15.60
N ALA A 191 -4.40 -1.61 -15.86
CA ALA A 191 -5.64 -2.35 -15.63
C ALA A 191 -6.10 -2.29 -14.17
N THR A 192 -5.16 -2.40 -13.22
CA THR A 192 -5.47 -2.33 -11.79
C THR A 192 -5.94 -0.95 -11.38
N LEU A 193 -5.27 0.11 -11.82
CA LEU A 193 -5.70 1.48 -11.53
C LEU A 193 -7.07 1.78 -12.12
N ASP A 194 -7.41 1.25 -13.30
CA ASP A 194 -8.73 1.39 -13.90
C ASP A 194 -9.81 0.62 -13.11
N ILE A 195 -9.49 -0.56 -12.59
CA ILE A 195 -10.38 -1.32 -11.69
C ILE A 195 -10.64 -0.52 -10.41
N ILE A 196 -9.58 0.03 -9.80
CA ILE A 196 -9.70 0.85 -8.58
C ILE A 196 -10.58 2.07 -8.85
N ARG A 197 -10.31 2.83 -9.93
CA ARG A 197 -11.07 4.01 -10.33
C ARG A 197 -12.54 3.71 -10.56
N ARG A 198 -12.83 2.55 -11.14
CA ARG A 198 -14.20 2.14 -11.43
C ARG A 198 -14.99 1.71 -10.20
N ALA A 199 -14.34 1.07 -9.20
CA ALA A 199 -15.08 0.33 -8.19
C ALA A 199 -14.71 0.63 -6.73
N TYR A 200 -13.50 1.11 -6.45
CA TYR A 200 -13.00 1.11 -5.08
C TYR A 200 -12.61 2.48 -4.54
N GLY A 201 -12.38 3.47 -5.41
CA GLY A 201 -11.99 4.79 -4.96
C GLY A 201 -11.45 5.68 -6.07
N ARG A 202 -10.79 6.75 -5.67
CA ARG A 202 -10.14 7.68 -6.59
C ARG A 202 -8.75 7.19 -6.96
N VAL A 203 -8.29 7.59 -8.12
CA VAL A 203 -6.89 7.45 -8.54
C VAL A 203 -6.38 8.83 -8.93
N LEU A 204 -5.39 9.32 -8.21
CA LEU A 204 -4.81 10.65 -8.37
C LEU A 204 -3.28 10.58 -8.39
N THR A 205 -2.64 11.59 -8.97
CA THR A 205 -1.19 11.78 -8.83
C THR A 205 -0.82 12.35 -7.45
N ALA A 206 0.42 12.18 -7.04
CA ALA A 206 0.95 12.81 -5.81
C ALA A 206 0.76 14.33 -5.85
N ARG A 207 0.95 14.97 -7.00
CA ARG A 207 0.72 16.40 -7.21
C ARG A 207 -0.75 16.80 -6.98
N GLN A 208 -1.70 16.06 -7.53
CA GLN A 208 -3.13 16.35 -7.34
C GLN A 208 -3.54 16.24 -5.87
N ILE A 209 -2.97 15.28 -5.14
CA ILE A 209 -3.15 15.13 -3.69
C ILE A 209 -2.55 16.32 -2.95
N ALA A 210 -1.34 16.72 -3.31
CA ALA A 210 -0.69 17.88 -2.71
C ALA A 210 -1.49 19.18 -2.96
N ASP A 211 -2.02 19.37 -4.17
CA ASP A 211 -2.89 20.51 -4.51
C ASP A 211 -4.20 20.49 -3.73
N GLU A 212 -4.77 19.32 -3.46
CA GLU A 212 -6.01 19.18 -2.67
C GLU A 212 -5.76 19.48 -1.18
N ILE A 213 -4.68 18.93 -0.60
CA ILE A 213 -4.30 19.15 0.80
C ILE A 213 -3.77 20.58 1.04
N GLY A 214 -3.09 21.16 0.08
CA GLY A 214 -2.56 22.52 0.18
C GLY A 214 -3.62 23.62 0.31
N ARG A 215 -4.88 23.29 0.03
CA ARG A 215 -6.03 24.19 0.18
C ARG A 215 -6.66 24.17 1.58
N TRP A 216 -6.14 23.39 2.49
CA TRP A 216 -6.63 23.22 3.87
C TRP A 216 -6.14 24.31 4.81
#